data_5ae6fe414f7619654973b18b576c6219
#
_entry.id   5ae6fe414f7619654973b18b576c6219
#
_cell.length_a   1.000
_cell.length_b   1.000
_cell.length_c   1.000
_cell.angle_alpha   90.00
_cell.angle_beta   90.00
_cell.angle_gamma   90.00
#
_symmetry.space_group_name_H-M   'P 1'
#
loop_
_entity.id
_entity.type
_entity.pdbx_description
1 polymer ?
#
loop_
_entity_poly.entity_id
_entity_poly.type
_entity_poly.pdbx_seq_one_letter_code
_entity_poly.pdbx_strand_id
1 'polypeptide(L)'
;MPELTLAWSEGWLWLSGSLLLAALWTNLAWFFRQPRAGAIDGFVTRLAAWRFAPGLLQLFRLLYYVGIPFAALLWGHDAVVGRLLGLQQFELPVPGGEEAGVGIAANWLDWALDAGWAVTVGVGTWGLLALGWWAYRQAAVVGKAAVVGQAKVATGEIDGVSDADSSGWVFLREAAYHEVHWAFYRNAPILAAGTYWGVWIGLALAALEAALNPAWRRGLADPGRAPAHLVRAALAVVSSVSFLLTENLWLALILDWGVSWGWGTLARVLAVKSTTTPVQSTPPT
;
A
#
# COMPACT_ATOMS: atom_id res chain seq x y z
N MET A 1 0.43 26.00 26.48
CA MET A 1 1.67 25.28 26.12
C MET A 1 1.81 23.87 26.76
N PRO A 2 1.32 23.54 27.97
CA PRO A 2 1.40 22.14 28.47
C PRO A 2 0.55 21.14 27.67
N GLU A 3 -0.55 21.55 27.05
CA GLU A 3 -1.39 20.65 26.24
C GLU A 3 -0.71 20.17 24.94
N LEU A 4 0.12 21.03 24.31
CA LEU A 4 0.88 20.65 23.12
C LEU A 4 1.94 19.58 23.42
N THR A 5 2.58 19.65 24.57
CA THR A 5 3.60 18.66 24.98
C THR A 5 3.00 17.31 25.31
N LEU A 6 1.77 17.26 25.86
CA LEU A 6 1.06 16.01 26.12
C LEU A 6 0.61 15.33 24.81
N ALA A 7 0.01 16.08 23.91
CA ALA A 7 -0.39 15.58 22.58
C ALA A 7 0.80 15.04 21.76
N TRP A 8 1.97 15.65 21.89
CA TRP A 8 3.21 15.18 21.29
C TRP A 8 3.63 13.80 21.80
N SER A 9 3.59 13.61 23.14
CA SER A 9 3.98 12.32 23.74
C SER A 9 3.02 11.21 23.36
N GLU A 10 1.73 11.49 23.29
CA GLU A 10 0.69 10.49 22.97
C GLU A 10 0.71 10.05 21.51
N GLY A 11 0.86 10.96 20.56
CA GLY A 11 0.98 10.61 19.14
C GLY A 11 2.17 9.69 18.85
N TRP A 12 3.32 9.94 19.48
CA TRP A 12 4.49 9.08 19.37
C TRP A 12 4.32 7.73 20.07
N LEU A 13 3.57 7.67 21.18
CA LEU A 13 3.23 6.41 21.85
C LEU A 13 2.36 5.52 20.96
N TRP A 14 1.32 6.09 20.34
CA TRP A 14 0.47 5.37 19.39
C TRP A 14 1.26 4.83 18.19
N LEU A 15 2.11 5.65 17.61
CA LEU A 15 2.97 5.30 16.48
C LEU A 15 3.98 4.21 16.87
N SER A 16 4.66 4.37 18.00
CA SER A 16 5.62 3.38 18.50
C SER A 16 4.94 2.06 18.84
N GLY A 17 3.75 2.10 19.46
CA GLY A 17 2.94 0.92 19.76
C GLY A 17 2.52 0.19 18.50
N SER A 18 2.08 0.92 17.45
CA SER A 18 1.74 0.34 16.16
C SER A 18 2.95 -0.34 15.51
N LEU A 19 4.10 0.31 15.47
CA LEU A 19 5.33 -0.24 14.89
C LEU A 19 5.80 -1.50 15.63
N LEU A 20 5.76 -1.49 16.96
CA LEU A 20 6.09 -2.66 17.78
C LEU A 20 5.11 -3.82 17.53
N LEU A 21 3.82 -3.53 17.45
CA LEU A 21 2.79 -4.53 17.15
C LEU A 21 2.99 -5.14 15.76
N ALA A 22 3.30 -4.32 14.75
CA ALA A 22 3.64 -4.77 13.41
C ALA A 22 4.85 -5.71 13.40
N ALA A 23 5.94 -5.27 14.05
CA ALA A 23 7.16 -6.05 14.15
C ALA A 23 6.91 -7.39 14.87
N LEU A 24 6.17 -7.36 15.99
CA LEU A 24 5.83 -8.57 16.74
C LEU A 24 4.97 -9.52 15.90
N TRP A 25 3.90 -9.00 15.29
CA TRP A 25 2.98 -9.80 14.48
C TRP A 25 3.66 -10.43 13.27
N THR A 26 4.42 -9.65 12.50
CA THR A 26 5.09 -10.14 11.29
C THR A 26 6.16 -11.19 11.61
N ASN A 27 6.91 -11.01 12.69
CA ASN A 27 7.90 -11.99 13.14
C ASN A 27 7.23 -13.25 13.70
N LEU A 28 6.14 -13.12 14.45
CA LEU A 28 5.36 -14.25 14.96
C LEU A 28 4.71 -15.05 13.82
N ALA A 29 4.06 -14.35 12.87
CA ALA A 29 3.48 -14.97 11.69
C ALA A 29 4.55 -15.66 10.84
N TRP A 30 5.71 -15.04 10.67
CA TRP A 30 6.86 -15.65 10.02
C TRP A 30 7.32 -16.91 10.77
N PHE A 31 7.47 -16.82 12.09
CA PHE A 31 7.84 -17.94 12.92
C PHE A 31 6.86 -19.12 12.72
N PHE A 32 5.55 -18.90 12.69
CA PHE A 32 4.56 -19.96 12.49
C PHE A 32 4.52 -20.55 11.07
N ARG A 33 4.98 -19.83 10.06
CA ARG A 33 5.07 -20.31 8.66
C ARG A 33 6.30 -21.19 8.38
N GLN A 34 7.27 -21.23 9.29
CA GLN A 34 8.44 -22.08 9.10
C GLN A 34 8.06 -23.57 9.32
N PRO A 35 8.48 -24.48 8.41
CA PRO A 35 8.25 -25.91 8.61
C PRO A 35 8.94 -26.37 9.89
N ARG A 36 8.23 -27.11 10.72
CA ARG A 36 8.72 -27.63 12.01
C ARG A 36 8.30 -29.07 12.19
N ALA A 37 9.11 -29.81 12.93
CA ALA A 37 8.75 -31.13 13.38
C ALA A 37 8.08 -31.03 14.76
N GLY A 38 7.01 -31.84 15.00
CA GLY A 38 6.40 -32.02 16.30
C GLY A 38 5.03 -31.39 16.51
N ALA A 39 4.62 -31.28 17.78
CA ALA A 39 3.26 -30.90 18.19
C ALA A 39 2.86 -29.49 17.74
N ILE A 40 3.83 -28.57 17.63
CA ILE A 40 3.58 -27.18 17.19
C ILE A 40 3.12 -27.15 15.74
N ASP A 41 3.71 -27.94 14.86
CA ASP A 41 3.32 -28.02 13.45
C ASP A 41 1.87 -28.53 13.31
N GLY A 42 1.52 -29.58 14.06
CA GLY A 42 0.15 -30.10 14.11
C GLY A 42 -0.88 -29.06 14.62
N PHE A 43 -0.51 -28.24 15.59
CA PHE A 43 -1.39 -27.17 16.09
C PHE A 43 -1.58 -26.06 15.03
N VAL A 44 -0.49 -25.59 14.41
CA VAL A 44 -0.53 -24.56 13.38
C VAL A 44 -1.32 -25.01 12.16
N THR A 45 -1.12 -26.26 11.73
CA THR A 45 -1.87 -26.85 10.61
C THR A 45 -3.36 -26.92 10.91
N ARG A 46 -3.76 -27.33 12.12
CA ARG A 46 -5.17 -27.34 12.53
C ARG A 46 -5.76 -25.95 12.58
N LEU A 47 -5.01 -24.95 13.08
CA LEU A 47 -5.45 -23.57 13.13
C LEU A 47 -5.62 -22.99 11.72
N ALA A 48 -4.68 -23.27 10.81
CA ALA A 48 -4.76 -22.86 9.42
C ALA A 48 -5.91 -23.52 8.65
N ALA A 49 -6.23 -24.78 8.98
CA ALA A 49 -7.36 -25.52 8.41
C ALA A 49 -8.72 -25.11 8.98
N TRP A 50 -8.74 -24.27 10.02
CA TRP A 50 -9.99 -23.79 10.59
C TRP A 50 -10.72 -22.87 9.63
N ARG A 51 -11.99 -23.18 9.35
CA ARG A 51 -12.79 -22.47 8.32
C ARG A 51 -12.89 -20.95 8.52
N PHE A 52 -12.74 -20.47 9.76
CA PHE A 52 -12.81 -19.06 10.09
C PHE A 52 -11.44 -18.36 10.09
N ALA A 53 -10.34 -19.10 9.95
CA ALA A 53 -8.98 -18.53 9.97
C ALA A 53 -8.77 -17.41 8.95
N PRO A 54 -9.21 -17.52 7.67
CA PRO A 54 -9.07 -16.43 6.71
C PRO A 54 -9.84 -15.17 7.12
N GLY A 55 -11.09 -15.34 7.63
CA GLY A 55 -11.90 -14.22 8.10
C GLY A 55 -11.28 -13.53 9.32
N LEU A 56 -10.74 -14.31 10.25
CA LEU A 56 -10.06 -13.78 11.43
C LEU A 56 -8.80 -13.00 11.06
N LEU A 57 -8.01 -13.52 10.11
CA LEU A 57 -6.84 -12.81 9.59
C LEU A 57 -7.23 -11.48 8.92
N GLN A 58 -8.32 -11.45 8.15
CA GLN A 58 -8.82 -10.20 7.56
C GLN A 58 -9.32 -9.22 8.62
N LEU A 59 -9.99 -9.71 9.67
CA LEU A 59 -10.42 -8.88 10.79
C LEU A 59 -9.20 -8.26 11.50
N PHE A 60 -8.16 -9.05 11.78
CA PHE A 60 -6.92 -8.53 12.37
C PHE A 60 -6.25 -7.49 11.47
N ARG A 61 -6.21 -7.72 10.16
CA ARG A 61 -5.70 -6.73 9.20
C ARG A 61 -6.51 -5.45 9.23
N LEU A 62 -7.85 -5.55 9.21
CA LEU A 62 -8.73 -4.39 9.31
C LEU A 62 -8.49 -3.60 10.61
N LEU A 63 -8.43 -4.30 11.74
CA LEU A 63 -8.18 -3.66 13.04
C LEU A 63 -6.79 -3.00 13.09
N TYR A 64 -5.78 -3.62 12.51
CA TYR A 64 -4.44 -3.07 12.47
C TYR A 64 -4.33 -1.84 11.55
N TYR A 65 -4.75 -1.99 10.29
CA TYR A 65 -4.53 -0.96 9.27
C TYR A 65 -5.53 0.22 9.36
N VAL A 66 -6.72 -0.02 9.89
CA VAL A 66 -7.79 1.00 9.97
C VAL A 66 -8.22 1.25 11.41
N GLY A 67 -8.38 0.20 12.21
CA GLY A 67 -8.90 0.31 13.58
C GLY A 67 -7.99 1.11 14.50
N ILE A 68 -6.67 0.90 14.47
CA ILE A 68 -5.70 1.67 15.26
C ILE A 68 -5.67 3.14 14.84
N PRO A 69 -5.52 3.50 13.54
CA PRO A 69 -5.62 4.88 13.08
C PRO A 69 -6.94 5.54 13.48
N PHE A 70 -8.06 4.84 13.32
CA PHE A 70 -9.37 5.36 13.69
C PHE A 70 -9.53 5.56 15.21
N ALA A 71 -9.02 4.66 16.02
CA ALA A 71 -9.00 4.81 17.47
C ALA A 71 -8.17 6.03 17.89
N ALA A 72 -6.98 6.21 17.29
CA ALA A 72 -6.15 7.39 17.53
C ALA A 72 -6.90 8.68 17.16
N LEU A 73 -7.61 8.71 16.04
CA LEU A 73 -8.44 9.84 15.62
C LEU A 73 -9.56 10.12 16.63
N LEU A 74 -10.29 9.08 17.10
CA LEU A 74 -11.38 9.23 18.07
C LEU A 74 -10.91 9.80 19.41
N TRP A 75 -9.67 9.54 19.81
CA TRP A 75 -9.08 10.08 21.03
C TRP A 75 -8.36 11.42 20.82
N GLY A 76 -8.54 12.06 19.67
CA GLY A 76 -8.02 13.39 19.37
C GLY A 76 -6.52 13.46 19.13
N HIS A 77 -5.88 12.32 18.81
CA HIS A 77 -4.45 12.25 18.52
C HIS A 77 -4.12 12.47 17.04
N ASP A 78 -5.04 13.07 16.29
CA ASP A 78 -4.81 13.47 14.91
C ASP A 78 -4.01 14.77 14.85
N ALA A 79 -2.83 14.72 14.24
CA ALA A 79 -1.98 15.88 14.03
C ALA A 79 -2.56 16.88 13.03
N VAL A 80 -3.39 16.41 12.12
CA VAL A 80 -3.99 17.21 11.05
C VAL A 80 -5.40 17.59 11.50
N VAL A 81 -5.48 18.31 12.63
CA VAL A 81 -6.74 18.80 13.19
C VAL A 81 -7.58 19.49 12.10
N GLY A 82 -8.78 18.99 11.88
CA GLY A 82 -9.68 19.48 10.83
C GLY A 82 -9.51 18.84 9.45
N ARG A 83 -8.48 18.02 9.23
CA ARG A 83 -8.25 17.29 7.97
C ARG A 83 -8.44 15.78 8.09
N LEU A 84 -8.80 15.27 9.26
CA LEU A 84 -9.16 13.86 9.49
C LEU A 84 -8.16 12.87 8.84
N LEU A 85 -6.88 12.96 9.21
CA LEU A 85 -5.78 12.18 8.61
C LEU A 85 -5.53 12.49 7.11
N GLY A 86 -5.95 13.65 6.62
CA GLY A 86 -5.87 14.03 5.21
C GLY A 86 -7.12 13.66 4.40
N LEU A 87 -8.19 13.20 5.06
CA LEU A 87 -9.50 13.01 4.44
C LEU A 87 -10.20 14.37 4.29
N GLN A 88 -9.90 15.08 3.23
CA GLN A 88 -10.56 16.35 2.94
C GLN A 88 -12.07 16.16 2.78
N GLN A 89 -12.84 17.03 3.44
CA GLN A 89 -14.29 17.03 3.31
C GLN A 89 -14.69 17.56 1.93
N PHE A 90 -15.66 16.89 1.34
CA PHE A 90 -16.28 17.33 0.11
C PHE A 90 -17.54 18.13 0.47
N GLU A 91 -17.45 19.45 0.42
CA GLU A 91 -18.58 20.32 0.73
C GLU A 91 -19.57 20.33 -0.43
N LEU A 92 -20.74 19.74 -0.21
CA LEU A 92 -21.85 19.84 -1.16
C LEU A 92 -22.54 21.21 -1.02
N PRO A 93 -22.97 21.81 -2.15
CA PRO A 93 -23.72 23.07 -2.11
C PRO A 93 -24.98 22.92 -1.27
N VAL A 94 -25.10 23.72 -0.22
CA VAL A 94 -26.33 23.82 0.56
C VAL A 94 -27.23 24.83 -0.15
N PRO A 95 -28.43 24.44 -0.62
CA PRO A 95 -29.36 25.38 -1.27
C PRO A 95 -29.77 26.49 -0.30
N GLY A 96 -29.51 27.75 -0.66
CA GLY A 96 -30.03 28.93 0.05
C GLY A 96 -29.05 29.76 0.85
N GLY A 97 -27.73 29.49 0.85
CA GLY A 97 -26.73 30.32 1.49
C GLY A 97 -26.04 31.28 0.47
N GLU A 98 -26.29 32.59 0.56
CA GLU A 98 -25.67 33.56 -0.34
C GLU A 98 -24.15 33.66 -0.21
N GLU A 99 -23.57 33.33 0.96
CA GLU A 99 -22.12 33.24 1.18
C GLU A 99 -21.50 31.90 0.71
N ALA A 100 -22.34 30.89 0.46
CA ALA A 100 -21.89 29.53 0.06
C ALA A 100 -21.28 29.51 -1.35
N GLY A 101 -21.68 30.39 -2.25
CA GLY A 101 -21.28 30.33 -3.67
C GLY A 101 -19.78 30.53 -3.91
N VAL A 102 -19.12 31.44 -3.17
CA VAL A 102 -17.69 31.72 -3.34
C VAL A 102 -16.83 30.61 -2.69
N GLY A 103 -17.23 30.17 -1.51
CA GLY A 103 -16.49 29.09 -0.79
C GLY A 103 -16.58 27.75 -1.53
N ILE A 104 -17.74 27.43 -2.12
CA ILE A 104 -17.95 26.20 -2.90
C ILE A 104 -17.13 26.21 -4.18
N ALA A 105 -17.13 27.34 -4.91
CA ALA A 105 -16.36 27.48 -6.15
C ALA A 105 -14.84 27.35 -5.89
N ALA A 106 -14.35 27.92 -4.78
CA ALA A 106 -12.97 27.79 -4.37
C ALA A 106 -12.61 26.33 -4.03
N ASN A 107 -13.46 25.65 -3.28
CA ASN A 107 -13.28 24.22 -2.91
C ASN A 107 -13.21 23.31 -4.16
N TRP A 108 -14.08 23.52 -5.16
CA TRP A 108 -14.07 22.77 -6.41
C TRP A 108 -12.81 23.03 -7.25
N LEU A 109 -12.33 24.27 -7.27
CA LEU A 109 -11.11 24.60 -7.99
C LEU A 109 -9.89 23.96 -7.34
N ASP A 110 -9.79 23.98 -6.02
CA ASP A 110 -8.73 23.33 -5.27
C ASP A 110 -8.73 21.83 -5.52
N TRP A 111 -9.91 21.19 -5.46
CA TRP A 111 -10.07 19.77 -5.80
C TRP A 111 -9.66 19.47 -7.24
N ALA A 112 -9.97 20.33 -8.19
CA ALA A 112 -9.60 20.15 -9.59
C ALA A 112 -8.08 20.27 -9.81
N LEU A 113 -7.43 21.21 -9.12
CA LEU A 113 -5.98 21.38 -9.15
C LEU A 113 -5.28 20.18 -8.50
N ASP A 114 -5.76 19.73 -7.35
CA ASP A 114 -5.25 18.55 -6.66
C ASP A 114 -5.41 17.28 -7.51
N ALA A 115 -6.57 17.10 -8.14
CA ALA A 115 -6.81 16.02 -9.10
C ALA A 115 -5.84 16.10 -10.30
N GLY A 116 -5.54 17.30 -10.80
CA GLY A 116 -4.54 17.53 -11.85
C GLY A 116 -3.14 17.05 -11.41
N TRP A 117 -2.73 17.38 -10.18
CA TRP A 117 -1.48 16.87 -9.61
C TRP A 117 -1.48 15.35 -9.44
N ALA A 118 -2.55 14.79 -8.89
CA ALA A 118 -2.69 13.34 -8.73
C ALA A 118 -2.60 12.59 -10.07
N VAL A 119 -3.26 13.09 -11.12
CA VAL A 119 -3.18 12.53 -12.48
C VAL A 119 -1.75 12.63 -13.02
N THR A 120 -1.08 13.76 -12.84
CA THR A 120 0.31 13.96 -13.31
C THR A 120 1.26 12.97 -12.63
N VAL A 121 1.16 12.82 -11.31
CA VAL A 121 1.95 11.85 -10.54
C VAL A 121 1.60 10.43 -10.97
N GLY A 122 0.33 10.12 -11.18
CA GLY A 122 -0.15 8.80 -11.64
C GLY A 122 0.40 8.42 -13.01
N VAL A 123 0.31 9.32 -13.99
CA VAL A 123 0.86 9.10 -15.35
C VAL A 123 2.38 8.95 -15.30
N GLY A 124 3.07 9.80 -14.53
CA GLY A 124 4.52 9.69 -14.33
C GLY A 124 4.91 8.34 -13.73
N THR A 125 4.18 7.89 -12.70
CA THR A 125 4.39 6.58 -12.07
C THR A 125 4.18 5.45 -13.06
N TRP A 126 3.10 5.48 -13.83
CA TRP A 126 2.84 4.50 -14.89
C TRP A 126 3.96 4.46 -15.93
N GLY A 127 4.43 5.63 -16.38
CA GLY A 127 5.53 5.74 -17.32
C GLY A 127 6.82 5.12 -16.77
N LEU A 128 7.17 5.40 -15.52
CA LEU A 128 8.36 4.83 -14.86
C LEU A 128 8.24 3.32 -14.66
N LEU A 129 7.09 2.82 -14.23
CA LEU A 129 6.85 1.38 -14.09
C LEU A 129 6.91 0.66 -15.44
N ALA A 130 6.31 1.22 -16.48
CA ALA A 130 6.36 0.68 -17.83
C ALA A 130 7.79 0.64 -18.40
N LEU A 131 8.55 1.73 -18.20
CA LEU A 131 9.95 1.82 -18.61
C LEU A 131 10.81 0.80 -17.84
N GLY A 132 10.64 0.72 -16.52
CA GLY A 132 11.35 -0.26 -15.68
C GLY A 132 11.05 -1.69 -16.11
N TRP A 133 9.79 -2.00 -16.40
CA TRP A 133 9.38 -3.31 -16.91
C TRP A 133 9.98 -3.61 -18.27
N TRP A 134 9.96 -2.63 -19.18
CA TRP A 134 10.58 -2.78 -20.50
C TRP A 134 12.08 -3.06 -20.38
N ALA A 135 12.82 -2.27 -19.57
CA ALA A 135 14.25 -2.47 -19.34
C ALA A 135 14.54 -3.84 -18.72
N TYR A 136 13.74 -4.28 -17.75
CA TYR A 136 13.85 -5.62 -17.14
C TYR A 136 13.68 -6.73 -18.17
N ARG A 137 12.68 -6.63 -19.07
CA ARG A 137 12.48 -7.61 -20.14
C ARG A 137 13.65 -7.66 -21.11
N GLN A 138 14.21 -6.51 -21.49
CA GLN A 138 15.39 -6.47 -22.36
C GLN A 138 16.60 -7.17 -21.71
N ALA A 139 16.85 -6.91 -20.44
CA ALA A 139 17.92 -7.58 -19.70
C ALA A 139 17.69 -9.10 -19.58
N ALA A 140 16.45 -9.52 -19.35
CA ALA A 140 16.09 -10.95 -19.26
C ALA A 140 16.27 -11.69 -20.59
N VAL A 141 15.99 -11.05 -21.73
CA VAL A 141 16.21 -11.62 -23.07
C VAL A 141 17.70 -11.81 -23.36
N VAL A 142 18.53 -10.84 -22.95
CA VAL A 142 19.99 -10.91 -23.14
C VAL A 142 20.64 -11.97 -22.22
N GLY A 143 20.08 -12.17 -21.01
CA GLY A 143 20.62 -13.11 -20.02
C GLY A 143 20.29 -14.60 -20.20
N LYS A 144 19.71 -15.01 -21.34
CA LYS A 144 19.28 -16.38 -21.68
C LYS A 144 18.25 -17.02 -20.74
N ALA A 145 17.00 -17.05 -21.19
CA ALA A 145 16.01 -18.13 -21.05
C ALA A 145 15.62 -18.71 -19.67
N ALA A 146 16.41 -18.58 -18.64
CA ALA A 146 16.10 -19.18 -17.34
C ALA A 146 15.02 -18.41 -16.53
N VAL A 147 14.81 -17.13 -16.82
CA VAL A 147 13.92 -16.24 -16.04
C VAL A 147 12.50 -16.17 -16.60
N VAL A 148 12.28 -16.57 -17.87
CA VAL A 148 10.96 -16.47 -18.52
C VAL A 148 9.91 -17.40 -17.88
N GLY A 149 10.32 -18.51 -17.28
CA GLY A 149 9.42 -19.39 -16.54
C GLY A 149 8.92 -18.80 -15.20
N GLN A 150 9.62 -17.81 -14.67
CA GLN A 150 9.33 -17.22 -13.34
C GLN A 150 8.52 -15.92 -13.41
N ALA A 151 8.31 -15.32 -14.58
CA ALA A 151 7.43 -14.16 -14.75
C ALA A 151 5.95 -14.45 -14.42
N LYS A 152 5.60 -15.73 -14.22
CA LYS A 152 4.29 -16.18 -13.73
C LYS A 152 3.98 -15.71 -12.31
N VAL A 153 4.97 -15.21 -11.60
CA VAL A 153 4.87 -14.92 -10.16
C VAL A 153 4.62 -13.44 -9.84
N ALA A 154 4.89 -12.53 -10.76
CA ALA A 154 4.71 -11.09 -10.48
C ALA A 154 3.23 -10.66 -10.27
N THR A 155 2.27 -11.51 -10.64
CA THR A 155 0.84 -11.25 -10.48
C THR A 155 0.18 -12.05 -9.35
N GLY A 156 0.81 -13.08 -8.83
CA GLY A 156 0.13 -14.12 -8.04
C GLY A 156 0.13 -13.91 -6.52
N GLU A 157 0.97 -13.07 -5.98
CA GLU A 157 1.08 -13.00 -4.52
C GLU A 157 1.32 -11.59 -4.00
N ILE A 158 0.39 -10.69 -4.32
CA ILE A 158 0.12 -9.56 -3.42
C ILE A 158 -0.52 -10.22 -2.20
N ASP A 159 0.15 -10.20 -1.04
CA ASP A 159 -0.19 -10.84 0.24
C ASP A 159 -1.65 -11.34 0.36
N GLY A 160 -1.92 -12.60 -0.03
CA GLY A 160 -3.22 -13.23 0.16
C GLY A 160 -4.26 -13.04 -0.96
N VAL A 161 -3.90 -12.43 -2.10
CA VAL A 161 -4.76 -12.38 -3.28
C VAL A 161 -4.45 -13.60 -4.15
N SER A 162 -5.34 -14.58 -4.18
CA SER A 162 -5.27 -15.69 -5.12
C SER A 162 -5.56 -15.18 -6.54
N ASP A 163 -5.03 -15.85 -7.56
CA ASP A 163 -5.30 -15.53 -8.99
C ASP A 163 -6.80 -15.43 -9.33
N ALA A 164 -7.67 -16.08 -8.52
CA ALA A 164 -9.12 -16.03 -8.66
C ALA A 164 -9.74 -14.72 -8.15
N ASP A 165 -9.05 -13.96 -7.27
CA ASP A 165 -9.60 -12.80 -6.57
C ASP A 165 -9.06 -11.45 -7.09
N SER A 166 -8.66 -11.39 -8.34
CA SER A 166 -8.10 -10.18 -8.98
C SER A 166 -9.14 -9.11 -9.35
N SER A 167 -10.23 -9.04 -8.56
CA SER A 167 -11.23 -7.99 -8.73
C SER A 167 -10.70 -6.61 -8.35
N GLY A 168 -11.13 -5.56 -9.03
CA GLY A 168 -10.76 -4.16 -8.70
C GLY A 168 -11.03 -3.79 -7.24
N TRP A 169 -11.99 -4.47 -6.60
CA TRP A 169 -12.33 -4.31 -5.19
C TRP A 169 -11.19 -4.75 -4.24
N VAL A 170 -10.49 -5.83 -4.56
CA VAL A 170 -9.37 -6.31 -3.75
C VAL A 170 -8.24 -5.29 -3.77
N PHE A 171 -7.91 -4.73 -4.94
CA PHE A 171 -6.91 -3.66 -5.06
C PHE A 171 -7.35 -2.39 -4.31
N LEU A 172 -8.64 -2.02 -4.36
CA LEU A 172 -9.16 -0.87 -3.62
C LEU A 172 -9.04 -1.07 -2.11
N ARG A 173 -9.40 -2.25 -1.62
CA ARG A 173 -9.27 -2.60 -0.20
C ARG A 173 -7.82 -2.54 0.27
N GLU A 174 -6.89 -3.09 -0.50
CA GLU A 174 -5.46 -3.07 -0.17
C GLU A 174 -4.90 -1.64 -0.19
N ALA A 175 -5.27 -0.84 -1.20
CA ALA A 175 -4.91 0.57 -1.27
C ALA A 175 -5.44 1.33 -0.04
N ALA A 176 -6.71 1.11 0.35
CA ALA A 176 -7.29 1.74 1.53
C ALA A 176 -6.56 1.38 2.82
N TYR A 177 -6.18 0.11 2.99
CA TYR A 177 -5.40 -0.31 4.14
C TYR A 177 -4.05 0.41 4.21
N HIS A 178 -3.33 0.46 3.09
CA HIS A 178 -2.02 1.11 3.06
C HIS A 178 -2.12 2.62 3.26
N GLU A 179 -3.02 3.29 2.55
CA GLU A 179 -3.12 4.75 2.60
C GLU A 179 -3.53 5.26 3.99
N VAL A 180 -4.51 4.63 4.64
CA VAL A 180 -4.90 4.99 6.00
C VAL A 180 -3.76 4.76 6.99
N HIS A 181 -3.05 3.64 6.85
CA HIS A 181 -1.92 3.32 7.71
C HIS A 181 -0.73 4.26 7.50
N TRP A 182 -0.40 4.60 6.26
CA TRP A 182 0.66 5.55 5.95
C TRP A 182 0.30 6.98 6.38
N ALA A 183 -0.97 7.37 6.26
CA ALA A 183 -1.45 8.64 6.79
C ALA A 183 -1.25 8.70 8.31
N PHE A 184 -1.58 7.63 9.02
CA PHE A 184 -1.34 7.52 10.45
C PHE A 184 0.15 7.64 10.81
N TYR A 185 1.05 7.04 10.03
CA TYR A 185 2.50 7.15 10.26
C TYR A 185 3.06 8.55 9.98
N ARG A 186 2.38 9.36 9.16
CA ARG A 186 2.74 10.77 8.93
C ARG A 186 2.28 11.69 10.06
N ASN A 187 1.30 11.29 10.84
CA ASN A 187 0.57 12.12 11.79
C ASN A 187 1.48 12.76 12.86
N ALA A 188 2.09 11.98 13.74
CA ALA A 188 2.98 12.51 14.78
C ALA A 188 4.22 13.24 14.22
N PRO A 189 4.89 12.73 13.14
CA PRO A 189 5.95 13.46 12.48
C PRO A 189 5.54 14.83 11.89
N ILE A 190 4.34 14.98 11.34
CA ILE A 190 3.85 16.26 10.81
C ILE A 190 3.72 17.28 11.95
N LEU A 191 3.19 16.88 13.10
CA LEU A 191 3.15 17.75 14.29
C LEU A 191 4.56 18.19 14.74
N ALA A 192 5.52 17.27 14.63
CA ALA A 192 6.86 17.49 15.12
C ALA A 192 7.71 18.38 14.19
N ALA A 193 7.62 18.16 12.88
CA ALA A 193 8.57 18.68 11.91
C ALA A 193 7.91 19.39 10.72
N GLY A 194 6.61 19.61 10.75
CA GLY A 194 5.82 20.18 9.68
C GLY A 194 5.53 19.17 8.55
N THR A 195 4.65 19.56 7.61
CA THR A 195 4.12 18.67 6.58
C THR A 195 5.23 18.04 5.73
N TYR A 196 6.17 18.85 5.24
CA TYR A 196 7.23 18.36 4.35
C TYR A 196 8.07 17.25 5.00
N TRP A 197 8.71 17.54 6.13
CA TRP A 197 9.56 16.57 6.82
C TRP A 197 8.76 15.44 7.45
N GLY A 198 7.57 15.75 7.97
CA GLY A 198 6.68 14.76 8.56
C GLY A 198 6.28 13.65 7.60
N VAL A 199 6.02 13.98 6.33
CA VAL A 199 5.70 12.98 5.30
C VAL A 199 6.89 12.08 5.00
N TRP A 200 8.11 12.63 4.88
CA TRP A 200 9.32 11.83 4.65
C TRP A 200 9.68 10.95 5.85
N ILE A 201 9.52 11.47 7.07
CA ILE A 201 9.69 10.67 8.30
C ILE A 201 8.65 9.54 8.34
N GLY A 202 7.39 9.81 8.01
CA GLY A 202 6.34 8.79 7.91
C GLY A 202 6.67 7.69 6.90
N LEU A 203 7.20 8.07 5.72
CA LEU A 203 7.70 7.10 4.74
C LEU A 203 8.88 6.28 5.29
N ALA A 204 9.82 6.91 6.00
CA ALA A 204 10.93 6.20 6.62
C ALA A 204 10.44 5.19 7.69
N LEU A 205 9.41 5.53 8.46
CA LEU A 205 8.78 4.61 9.42
C LEU A 205 8.09 3.44 8.74
N ALA A 206 7.37 3.67 7.64
CA ALA A 206 6.80 2.59 6.83
C ALA A 206 7.89 1.68 6.22
N ALA A 207 9.00 2.26 5.77
CA ALA A 207 10.15 1.50 5.30
C ALA A 207 10.82 0.70 6.42
N LEU A 208 10.90 1.26 7.63
CA LEU A 208 11.40 0.56 8.82
C LEU A 208 10.48 -0.62 9.19
N GLU A 209 9.17 -0.44 9.18
CA GLU A 209 8.21 -1.53 9.39
C GLU A 209 8.43 -2.66 8.38
N ALA A 210 8.54 -2.33 7.09
CA ALA A 210 8.82 -3.28 6.03
C ALA A 210 10.18 -3.99 6.24
N ALA A 211 11.20 -3.26 6.66
CA ALA A 211 12.52 -3.82 6.95
C ALA A 211 12.53 -4.76 8.17
N LEU A 212 11.67 -4.52 9.16
CA LEU A 212 11.49 -5.40 10.32
C LEU A 212 10.68 -6.67 9.99
N ASN A 213 9.98 -6.70 8.84
CA ASN A 213 9.20 -7.85 8.39
C ASN A 213 10.09 -8.89 7.68
N PRO A 214 10.28 -10.11 8.25
CA PRO A 214 11.12 -11.14 7.62
C PRO A 214 10.57 -11.63 6.28
N ALA A 215 9.25 -11.66 6.09
CA ALA A 215 8.62 -12.06 4.83
C ALA A 215 8.94 -11.06 3.73
N TRP A 216 8.89 -9.76 4.04
CA TRP A 216 9.27 -8.69 3.11
C TRP A 216 10.72 -8.81 2.67
N ARG A 217 11.66 -8.97 3.62
CA ARG A 217 13.10 -9.12 3.31
C ARG A 217 13.40 -10.31 2.42
N ARG A 218 12.75 -11.46 2.68
CA ARG A 218 12.91 -12.64 1.82
C ARG A 218 12.24 -12.48 0.47
N GLY A 219 11.10 -11.81 0.42
CA GLY A 219 10.43 -11.47 -0.84
C GLY A 219 11.29 -10.60 -1.75
N LEU A 220 12.00 -9.61 -1.19
CA LEU A 220 12.96 -8.80 -1.94
C LEU A 220 14.19 -9.59 -2.41
N ALA A 221 14.63 -10.59 -1.65
CA ALA A 221 15.75 -11.46 -2.03
C ALA A 221 15.36 -12.52 -3.07
N ASP A 222 14.08 -12.79 -3.26
CA ASP A 222 13.55 -13.74 -4.24
C ASP A 222 13.28 -13.04 -5.58
N PRO A 223 14.01 -13.35 -6.66
CA PRO A 223 13.83 -12.72 -7.96
C PRO A 223 12.40 -12.81 -8.50
N GLY A 224 11.65 -13.86 -8.14
CA GLY A 224 10.25 -14.04 -8.55
C GLY A 224 9.28 -13.11 -7.82
N ARG A 225 9.56 -12.73 -6.57
CA ARG A 225 8.69 -11.90 -5.71
C ARG A 225 9.14 -10.45 -5.61
N ALA A 226 10.44 -10.19 -5.81
CA ALA A 226 11.02 -8.85 -5.71
C ALA A 226 10.26 -7.78 -6.52
N PRO A 227 9.80 -8.01 -7.76
CA PRO A 227 9.07 -7.00 -8.52
C PRO A 227 7.80 -6.51 -7.82
N ALA A 228 7.03 -7.39 -7.18
CA ALA A 228 5.81 -7.01 -6.47
C ALA A 228 6.12 -6.14 -5.24
N HIS A 229 7.17 -6.47 -4.48
CA HIS A 229 7.62 -5.68 -3.33
C HIS A 229 8.17 -4.31 -3.76
N LEU A 230 8.90 -4.25 -4.89
CA LEU A 230 9.41 -3.00 -5.44
C LEU A 230 8.28 -2.07 -5.92
N VAL A 231 7.26 -2.62 -6.57
CA VAL A 231 6.07 -1.84 -6.95
C VAL A 231 5.38 -1.27 -5.71
N ARG A 232 5.21 -2.05 -4.64
CA ARG A 232 4.62 -1.57 -3.39
C ARG A 232 5.48 -0.48 -2.71
N ALA A 233 6.80 -0.64 -2.70
CA ALA A 233 7.70 0.40 -2.21
C ALA A 233 7.62 1.68 -3.04
N ALA A 234 7.54 1.57 -4.38
CA ALA A 234 7.33 2.70 -5.26
C ALA A 234 5.99 3.41 -4.98
N LEU A 235 4.91 2.65 -4.76
CA LEU A 235 3.60 3.22 -4.40
C LEU A 235 3.63 3.98 -3.07
N ALA A 236 4.37 3.51 -2.07
CA ALA A 236 4.55 4.26 -0.83
C ALA A 236 5.24 5.61 -1.04
N VAL A 237 6.25 5.67 -1.92
CA VAL A 237 6.89 6.93 -2.32
C VAL A 237 5.91 7.83 -3.09
N VAL A 238 5.18 7.26 -4.05
CA VAL A 238 4.20 7.98 -4.88
C VAL A 238 3.07 8.54 -4.01
N SER A 239 2.54 7.77 -3.07
CA SER A 239 1.56 8.23 -2.08
C SER A 239 2.11 9.40 -1.26
N SER A 240 3.36 9.31 -0.83
CA SER A 240 4.01 10.39 -0.07
C SER A 240 4.13 11.67 -0.89
N VAL A 241 4.55 11.56 -2.15
CA VAL A 241 4.64 12.71 -3.07
C VAL A 241 3.25 13.28 -3.38
N SER A 242 2.26 12.42 -3.67
CA SER A 242 0.87 12.84 -3.90
C SER A 242 0.32 13.60 -2.70
N PHE A 243 0.52 13.07 -1.49
CA PHE A 243 0.09 13.73 -0.26
C PHE A 243 0.81 15.06 -0.02
N LEU A 244 2.11 15.18 -0.31
CA LEU A 244 2.83 16.46 -0.21
C LEU A 244 2.28 17.53 -1.14
N LEU A 245 1.78 17.15 -2.30
CA LEU A 245 1.26 18.08 -3.31
C LEU A 245 -0.19 18.47 -3.09
N THR A 246 -1.00 17.54 -2.54
CA THR A 246 -2.45 17.73 -2.45
C THR A 246 -2.96 17.75 -1.02
N GLU A 247 -2.21 17.24 -0.06
CA GLU A 247 -2.64 16.97 1.32
C GLU A 247 -3.99 16.23 1.38
N ASN A 248 -4.31 15.45 0.34
CA ASN A 248 -5.61 14.82 0.11
C ASN A 248 -5.46 13.30 0.03
N LEU A 249 -5.92 12.61 1.09
CA LEU A 249 -5.83 11.17 1.19
C LEU A 249 -6.72 10.43 0.18
N TRP A 250 -7.85 11.03 -0.22
CA TRP A 250 -8.74 10.44 -1.23
C TRP A 250 -8.04 10.31 -2.58
N LEU A 251 -7.29 11.33 -2.98
CA LEU A 251 -6.54 11.33 -4.23
C LEU A 251 -5.38 10.34 -4.18
N ALA A 252 -4.66 10.26 -3.05
CA ALA A 252 -3.62 9.27 -2.84
C ALA A 252 -4.19 7.83 -2.94
N LEU A 253 -5.35 7.57 -2.32
CA LEU A 253 -6.07 6.30 -2.38
C LEU A 253 -6.46 5.92 -3.82
N ILE A 254 -7.07 6.85 -4.56
CA ILE A 254 -7.49 6.62 -5.95
C ILE A 254 -6.28 6.35 -6.84
N LEU A 255 -5.18 7.07 -6.60
CA LEU A 255 -3.93 6.90 -7.33
C LEU A 255 -3.31 5.52 -7.05
N ASP A 256 -3.16 5.13 -5.78
CA ASP A 256 -2.63 3.80 -5.41
C ASP A 256 -3.49 2.69 -6.00
N TRP A 257 -4.81 2.77 -5.83
CA TRP A 257 -5.74 1.82 -6.43
C TRP A 257 -5.60 1.74 -7.96
N GLY A 258 -5.62 2.90 -8.64
CA GLY A 258 -5.54 2.98 -10.10
C GLY A 258 -4.24 2.39 -10.66
N VAL A 259 -3.11 2.72 -10.02
CA VAL A 259 -1.80 2.18 -10.43
C VAL A 259 -1.72 0.68 -10.15
N SER A 260 -2.13 0.23 -8.96
CA SER A 260 -2.09 -1.18 -8.56
C SER A 260 -2.98 -2.06 -9.46
N TRP A 261 -4.22 -1.63 -9.69
CA TRP A 261 -5.18 -2.36 -10.52
C TRP A 261 -4.75 -2.40 -12.00
N GLY A 262 -4.35 -1.26 -12.51
CA GLY A 262 -3.89 -1.14 -13.88
C GLY A 262 -2.63 -1.98 -14.12
N TRP A 263 -1.64 -1.93 -13.20
CA TRP A 263 -0.43 -2.74 -13.28
C TRP A 263 -0.75 -4.24 -13.23
N GLY A 264 -1.59 -4.67 -12.29
CA GLY A 264 -2.04 -6.06 -12.18
C GLY A 264 -2.76 -6.56 -13.45
N THR A 265 -3.52 -5.68 -14.11
CA THR A 265 -4.19 -6.00 -15.37
C THR A 265 -3.20 -6.14 -16.52
N LEU A 266 -2.26 -5.21 -16.66
CA LEU A 266 -1.22 -5.25 -17.68
C LEU A 266 -0.36 -6.52 -17.56
N ALA A 267 0.09 -6.84 -16.35
CA ALA A 267 0.93 -8.00 -16.10
C ALA A 267 0.22 -9.30 -16.53
N ARG A 268 -1.09 -9.45 -16.28
CA ARG A 268 -1.89 -10.60 -16.72
C ARG A 268 -2.00 -10.70 -18.24
N VAL A 269 -2.29 -9.60 -18.91
CA VAL A 269 -2.39 -9.58 -20.38
C VAL A 269 -1.08 -10.01 -21.02
N LEU A 270 0.04 -9.56 -20.47
CA LEU A 270 1.36 -9.92 -20.96
C LEU A 270 1.75 -11.38 -20.68
N ALA A 271 1.31 -11.94 -19.55
CA ALA A 271 1.53 -13.35 -19.21
C ALA A 271 0.78 -14.30 -20.15
N VAL A 272 -0.47 -13.99 -20.50
CA VAL A 272 -1.28 -14.80 -21.43
C VAL A 272 -0.65 -14.86 -22.82
N LYS A 273 -0.10 -13.75 -23.32
CA LYS A 273 0.56 -13.73 -24.64
C LYS A 273 1.81 -14.59 -24.73
N SER A 274 2.52 -14.80 -23.63
CA SER A 274 3.74 -15.61 -23.62
C SER A 274 3.48 -17.12 -23.69
N THR A 275 2.28 -17.58 -23.28
CA THR A 275 1.90 -19.00 -23.29
C THR A 275 1.30 -19.46 -24.63
N THR A 276 0.90 -18.53 -25.49
CA THR A 276 0.24 -18.85 -26.78
C THR A 276 1.19 -18.95 -27.99
N THR A 277 2.49 -18.70 -27.82
CA THR A 277 3.46 -18.92 -28.89
C THR A 277 3.74 -20.42 -29.00
N PRO A 278 3.27 -21.11 -30.05
CA PRO A 278 3.50 -22.54 -30.20
C PRO A 278 5.00 -22.78 -30.37
N VAL A 279 5.52 -23.70 -29.57
CA VAL A 279 6.85 -24.28 -29.83
C VAL A 279 6.80 -24.89 -31.24
N GLN A 280 7.44 -24.23 -32.20
CA GLN A 280 7.65 -24.84 -33.51
C GLN A 280 8.42 -26.15 -33.27
N SER A 281 7.71 -27.27 -33.35
CA SER A 281 8.33 -28.58 -33.38
C SER A 281 9.18 -28.65 -34.66
N THR A 282 10.50 -28.60 -34.49
CA THR A 282 11.45 -28.95 -35.57
C THR A 282 11.10 -30.36 -36.02
N PRO A 283 10.85 -30.59 -37.32
CA PRO A 283 10.63 -31.93 -37.82
C PRO A 283 11.89 -32.78 -37.59
N PRO A 284 11.76 -34.05 -37.22
CA PRO A 284 12.91 -34.95 -37.07
C PRO A 284 13.54 -35.14 -38.46
N THR A 285 14.83 -34.89 -38.53
CA THR A 285 15.70 -35.24 -39.69
C THR A 285 15.99 -36.71 -39.75
#